data_db70aeb02de2cb6630de0f83b2772f50
#
_entry.id   db70aeb02de2cb6630de0f83b2772f50
#
_cell.length_a   1.000
_cell.length_b   1.000
_cell.length_c   1.000
_cell.angle_alpha   90.00
_cell.angle_beta   90.00
_cell.angle_gamma   90.00
#
_symmetry.space_group_name_H-M   'P 1'
#
loop_
_entity.id
_entity.type
_entity.pdbx_description
1 polymer ?
#
loop_
_entity_poly.entity_id
_entity_poly.type
_entity_poly.pdbx_seq_one_letter_code
_entity_poly.pdbx_strand_id
1 'polypeptide(L)'
;MLQIKELCVKYDNIQVLHGISLELQEGELVALIGANGAGKTTTLSTISGVKRAFSGQIVYDGTDITKAGTDEIVKMGIVQVPEGRQIFSKMTIEENLILGAYTEKDSQRQKQNMKRVMELFPILRERRRQTAGTLSGGEQQMLAIARALMGNPRMLLLDEPSMGLSPLMTEQVFDAVKSLNDQGTTILLVEQNAYDAMEISHRTYIMENGVITREGKSSELMRDPAIKQAYLGGD
;
A
#
# COMPACT_ATOMS: atom_id res chain seq x y z
N MET A 1 5.43 13.77 -6.41
CA MET A 1 5.06 13.49 -5.02
C MET A 1 6.10 12.67 -4.27
N LEU A 2 6.41 11.43 -4.64
CA LEU A 2 7.49 10.61 -4.06
C LEU A 2 8.58 10.34 -5.08
N GLN A 3 9.86 10.43 -4.68
CA GLN A 3 11.01 10.03 -5.48
C GLN A 3 11.96 9.20 -4.62
N ILE A 4 12.34 8.04 -5.11
CA ILE A 4 13.39 7.18 -4.54
C ILE A 4 14.56 7.17 -5.51
N LYS A 5 15.77 7.41 -5.01
CA LYS A 5 16.99 7.50 -5.81
C LYS A 5 18.07 6.59 -5.24
N GLU A 6 18.52 5.61 -6.03
CA GLU A 6 19.60 4.69 -5.73
C GLU A 6 19.52 4.08 -4.32
N LEU A 7 18.30 3.69 -3.91
CA LEU A 7 18.02 3.20 -2.56
C LEU A 7 18.62 1.81 -2.34
N CYS A 8 19.52 1.72 -1.37
CA CYS A 8 20.07 0.45 -0.88
C CYS A 8 19.62 0.18 0.55
N VAL A 9 19.23 -1.06 0.81
CA VAL A 9 18.82 -1.50 2.16
C VAL A 9 19.48 -2.82 2.50
N LYS A 10 19.90 -2.96 3.76
CA LYS A 10 20.52 -4.17 4.30
C LYS A 10 19.79 -4.66 5.55
N TYR A 11 19.74 -5.96 5.71
CA TYR A 11 19.44 -6.64 6.97
C TYR A 11 20.73 -7.30 7.45
N ASP A 12 21.29 -6.77 8.51
CA ASP A 12 22.63 -7.11 8.98
C ASP A 12 23.67 -7.00 7.84
N ASN A 13 24.23 -8.11 7.39
CA ASN A 13 25.22 -8.16 6.31
C ASN A 13 24.61 -8.50 4.92
N ILE A 14 23.30 -8.76 4.85
CA ILE A 14 22.64 -9.15 3.60
C ILE A 14 21.99 -7.92 2.99
N GLN A 15 22.43 -7.54 1.80
CA GLN A 15 21.80 -6.49 1.04
C GLN A 15 20.56 -7.04 0.33
N VAL A 16 19.43 -6.32 0.48
CA VAL A 16 18.13 -6.71 -0.08
C VAL A 16 17.71 -5.75 -1.20
N LEU A 17 18.01 -4.45 -1.09
CA LEU A 17 17.80 -3.50 -2.17
C LEU A 17 19.15 -3.01 -2.71
N HIS A 18 19.29 -3.01 -4.02
CA HIS A 18 20.54 -2.81 -4.74
C HIS A 18 20.48 -1.55 -5.62
N GLY A 19 20.18 -0.38 -5.03
CA GLY A 19 20.16 0.89 -5.76
C GLY A 19 18.88 1.09 -6.58
N ILE A 20 17.70 0.77 -5.99
CA ILE A 20 16.43 0.97 -6.68
C ILE A 20 16.10 2.45 -6.81
N SER A 21 15.52 2.81 -7.95
CA SER A 21 14.97 4.14 -8.20
C SER A 21 13.54 4.00 -8.72
N LEU A 22 12.60 4.75 -8.14
CA LEU A 22 11.21 4.82 -8.59
C LEU A 22 10.60 6.16 -8.19
N GLU A 23 9.53 6.54 -8.87
CA GLU A 23 8.79 7.77 -8.57
C GLU A 23 7.29 7.57 -8.65
N LEU A 24 6.54 8.37 -7.89
CA LEU A 24 5.09 8.48 -7.96
C LEU A 24 4.70 9.94 -8.10
N GLN A 25 3.76 10.22 -9.01
CA GLN A 25 3.11 11.51 -9.12
C GLN A 25 1.91 11.61 -8.17
N GLU A 26 1.44 12.81 -7.88
CA GLU A 26 0.24 13.00 -7.07
C GLU A 26 -1.00 12.45 -7.79
N GLY A 27 -1.84 11.71 -7.07
CA GLY A 27 -3.01 11.03 -7.62
C GLY A 27 -2.71 9.80 -8.47
N GLU A 28 -1.44 9.37 -8.57
CA GLU A 28 -1.07 8.18 -9.35
C GLU A 28 -1.25 6.90 -8.51
N LEU A 29 -1.78 5.84 -9.15
CA LEU A 29 -1.71 4.48 -8.64
C LEU A 29 -0.58 3.76 -9.37
N VAL A 30 0.46 3.41 -8.63
CA VAL A 30 1.65 2.71 -9.15
C VAL A 30 1.71 1.32 -8.53
N ALA A 31 1.91 0.30 -9.34
CA ALA A 31 2.18 -1.05 -8.88
C ALA A 31 3.69 -1.33 -8.80
N LEU A 32 4.12 -2.01 -7.77
CA LEU A 32 5.44 -2.61 -7.64
C LEU A 32 5.25 -4.12 -7.53
N ILE A 33 5.53 -4.84 -8.59
CA ILE A 33 5.32 -6.28 -8.68
C ILE A 33 6.64 -7.05 -8.68
N GLY A 34 6.58 -8.33 -8.32
CA GLY A 34 7.73 -9.21 -8.29
C GLY A 34 7.48 -10.43 -7.41
N ALA A 35 8.33 -11.43 -7.52
CA ALA A 35 8.26 -12.65 -6.72
C ALA A 35 8.44 -12.38 -5.22
N ASN A 36 8.08 -13.37 -4.39
CA ASN A 36 8.38 -13.31 -2.95
C ASN A 36 9.90 -13.23 -2.73
N GLY A 37 10.29 -12.32 -1.81
CA GLY A 37 11.70 -12.05 -1.56
C GLY A 37 12.35 -11.07 -2.54
N ALA A 38 11.65 -10.54 -3.54
CA ALA A 38 12.21 -9.56 -4.49
C ALA A 38 12.60 -8.21 -3.85
N GLY A 39 12.11 -7.90 -2.64
CA GLY A 39 12.41 -6.64 -1.93
C GLY A 39 11.23 -5.66 -1.83
N LYS A 40 10.04 -6.04 -2.29
CA LYS A 40 8.83 -5.20 -2.31
C LYS A 40 8.46 -4.65 -0.93
N THR A 41 8.21 -5.51 0.05
CA THR A 41 7.91 -5.14 1.45
C THR A 41 9.03 -4.32 2.08
N THR A 42 10.30 -4.62 1.74
CA THR A 42 11.45 -3.85 2.21
C THR A 42 11.40 -2.42 1.68
N THR A 43 10.98 -2.23 0.43
CA THR A 43 10.79 -0.90 -0.16
C THR A 43 9.73 -0.11 0.61
N LEU A 44 8.54 -0.69 0.84
CA LEU A 44 7.47 -0.03 1.61
C LEU A 44 7.91 0.27 3.05
N SER A 45 8.55 -0.68 3.72
CA SER A 45 9.05 -0.52 5.10
C SER A 45 10.11 0.58 5.21
N THR A 46 10.86 0.83 4.12
CA THR A 46 11.84 1.91 4.11
C THR A 46 11.19 3.27 3.85
N ILE A 47 10.21 3.35 2.96
CA ILE A 47 9.42 4.57 2.73
C ILE A 47 8.68 4.98 4.01
N SER A 48 8.09 4.03 4.74
CA SER A 48 7.35 4.28 5.99
C SER A 48 8.24 4.50 7.23
N GLY A 49 9.59 4.44 7.07
CA GLY A 49 10.56 4.68 8.15
C GLY A 49 10.70 3.53 9.16
N VAL A 50 10.05 2.38 8.92
CA VAL A 50 10.21 1.16 9.74
C VAL A 50 11.60 0.56 9.55
N LYS A 51 12.10 0.59 8.31
CA LYS A 51 13.46 0.14 7.98
C LYS A 51 14.34 1.33 7.55
N ARG A 52 15.57 1.35 8.01
CA ARG A 52 16.54 2.39 7.64
C ARG A 52 17.21 2.06 6.31
N ALA A 53 17.36 3.06 5.46
CA ALA A 53 18.18 2.97 4.26
C ALA A 53 19.67 2.82 4.65
N PHE A 54 20.40 2.01 3.90
CA PHE A 54 21.85 1.93 3.98
C PHE A 54 22.51 3.08 3.19
N SER A 55 21.98 3.36 1.98
CA SER A 55 22.37 4.49 1.13
C SER A 55 21.21 4.85 0.19
N GLY A 56 21.37 5.92 -0.57
CA GLY A 56 20.34 6.47 -1.44
C GLY A 56 19.49 7.52 -0.74
N GLN A 57 18.41 7.94 -1.39
CA GLN A 57 17.58 9.04 -0.94
C GLN A 57 16.09 8.76 -1.20
N ILE A 58 15.25 9.19 -0.27
CA ILE A 58 13.78 9.22 -0.41
C ILE A 58 13.32 10.66 -0.22
N VAL A 59 12.70 11.23 -1.24
CA VAL A 59 12.17 12.60 -1.23
C VAL A 59 10.65 12.55 -1.38
N TYR A 60 9.94 13.18 -0.45
CA TYR A 60 8.49 13.32 -0.48
C TYR A 60 8.11 14.80 -0.45
N ASP A 61 7.38 15.27 -1.48
CA ASP A 61 7.02 16.68 -1.68
C ASP A 61 8.20 17.65 -1.51
N GLY A 62 9.36 17.29 -2.08
CA GLY A 62 10.58 18.09 -2.01
C GLY A 62 11.34 17.99 -0.68
N THR A 63 10.82 17.26 0.31
CA THR A 63 11.46 17.05 1.61
C THR A 63 12.17 15.70 1.63
N ASP A 64 13.44 15.68 2.04
CA ASP A 64 14.19 14.44 2.26
C ASP A 64 13.68 13.74 3.53
N ILE A 65 13.06 12.57 3.36
CA ILE A 65 12.51 11.75 4.44
C ILE A 65 13.34 10.50 4.70
N THR A 66 14.51 10.35 4.10
CA THR A 66 15.36 9.14 4.17
C THR A 66 15.66 8.69 5.62
N LYS A 67 15.76 9.68 6.52
CA LYS A 67 16.07 9.44 7.94
C LYS A 67 14.90 9.76 8.89
N ALA A 68 13.74 10.14 8.33
CA ALA A 68 12.56 10.47 9.13
C ALA A 68 12.06 9.26 9.94
N GLY A 69 11.47 9.52 11.09
CA GLY A 69 10.82 8.48 11.91
C GLY A 69 9.43 8.15 11.39
N THR A 70 8.90 6.97 11.76
CA THR A 70 7.56 6.53 11.34
C THR A 70 6.47 7.52 11.72
N ASP A 71 6.55 8.12 12.91
CA ASP A 71 5.57 9.12 13.37
C ASP A 71 5.61 10.43 12.56
N GLU A 72 6.79 10.85 12.12
CA GLU A 72 6.96 12.02 11.23
C GLU A 72 6.36 11.73 9.86
N ILE A 73 6.67 10.55 9.30
CA ILE A 73 6.17 10.12 7.98
C ILE A 73 4.64 10.03 7.96
N VAL A 74 4.03 9.45 9.01
CA VAL A 74 2.58 9.40 9.12
C VAL A 74 1.96 10.80 9.23
N LYS A 75 2.58 11.72 9.97
CA LYS A 75 2.12 13.14 10.07
C LYS A 75 2.24 13.87 8.73
N MET A 76 3.15 13.46 7.84
CA MET A 76 3.26 13.99 6.47
C MET A 76 2.17 13.43 5.54
N GLY A 77 1.37 12.46 6.00
CA GLY A 77 0.27 11.86 5.27
C GLY A 77 0.64 10.62 4.46
N ILE A 78 1.76 9.95 4.75
CA ILE A 78 2.09 8.63 4.21
C ILE A 78 1.68 7.58 5.23
N VAL A 79 0.77 6.67 4.83
CA VAL A 79 0.28 5.59 5.71
C VAL A 79 0.46 4.24 5.02
N GLN A 80 0.98 3.26 5.74
CA GLN A 80 1.15 1.89 5.26
C GLN A 80 0.06 0.97 5.83
N VAL A 81 -0.50 0.15 4.96
CA VAL A 81 -1.25 -1.07 5.31
C VAL A 81 -0.29 -2.24 5.09
N PRO A 82 0.26 -2.83 6.14
CA PRO A 82 1.23 -3.89 6.02
C PRO A 82 0.58 -5.22 5.64
N GLU A 83 1.38 -6.14 5.14
CA GLU A 83 1.00 -7.53 4.93
C GLU A 83 0.43 -8.17 6.21
N GLY A 84 -0.49 -9.11 6.06
CA GLY A 84 -1.09 -9.83 7.17
C GLY A 84 -2.14 -9.03 7.95
N ARG A 85 -2.69 -7.97 7.36
CA ARG A 85 -3.84 -7.17 7.86
C ARG A 85 -3.56 -6.41 9.16
N GLN A 86 -2.87 -6.99 10.11
CA GLN A 86 -2.46 -6.46 11.42
C GLN A 86 -3.54 -5.61 12.12
N ILE A 87 -4.76 -6.15 12.18
CA ILE A 87 -5.87 -5.55 12.92
C ILE A 87 -5.75 -5.83 14.43
N PHE A 88 -6.40 -5.00 15.24
CA PHE A 88 -6.56 -5.26 16.67
C PHE A 88 -7.73 -6.23 16.88
N SER A 89 -7.45 -7.53 16.82
CA SER A 89 -8.47 -8.61 16.76
C SER A 89 -9.40 -8.68 17.98
N LYS A 90 -8.95 -8.22 19.14
CA LYS A 90 -9.77 -8.18 20.37
C LYS A 90 -10.65 -6.93 20.51
N MET A 91 -10.46 -5.95 19.63
CA MET A 91 -11.25 -4.72 19.59
C MET A 91 -12.38 -4.83 18.58
N THR A 92 -13.39 -3.99 18.72
CA THR A 92 -14.46 -3.85 17.73
C THR A 92 -13.93 -3.20 16.44
N ILE A 93 -14.71 -3.27 15.36
CA ILE A 93 -14.46 -2.56 14.12
C ILE A 93 -14.33 -1.05 14.39
N GLU A 94 -15.32 -0.49 15.13
CA GLU A 94 -15.33 0.95 15.45
C GLU A 94 -14.08 1.40 16.23
N GLU A 95 -13.65 0.63 17.23
CA GLU A 95 -12.43 0.91 17.99
C GLU A 95 -11.17 0.84 17.13
N ASN A 96 -11.07 -0.14 16.22
CA ASN A 96 -9.98 -0.21 15.24
C ASN A 96 -9.91 1.05 14.38
N LEU A 97 -11.06 1.54 13.90
CA LEU A 97 -11.14 2.74 13.07
C LEU A 97 -10.76 4.00 13.87
N ILE A 98 -11.25 4.15 15.10
CA ILE A 98 -10.90 5.28 15.97
C ILE A 98 -9.39 5.35 16.19
N LEU A 99 -8.72 4.22 16.41
CA LEU A 99 -7.27 4.17 16.54
C LEU A 99 -6.54 4.65 15.28
N GLY A 100 -7.10 4.41 14.09
CA GLY A 100 -6.56 4.91 12.83
C GLY A 100 -6.52 6.44 12.73
N ALA A 101 -7.39 7.12 13.48
CA ALA A 101 -7.48 8.58 13.50
C ALA A 101 -6.54 9.25 14.53
N TYR A 102 -5.56 8.53 15.10
CA TYR A 102 -4.75 9.05 16.24
C TYR A 102 -3.96 10.33 15.93
N THR A 103 -3.64 10.58 14.66
CA THR A 103 -2.96 11.80 14.21
C THR A 103 -3.90 12.98 13.98
N GLU A 104 -5.21 12.73 13.75
CA GLU A 104 -6.20 13.77 13.51
C GLU A 104 -6.75 14.31 14.84
N LYS A 105 -6.52 15.58 15.10
CA LYS A 105 -6.94 16.25 16.34
C LYS A 105 -8.33 16.89 16.24
N ASP A 106 -8.79 17.14 15.02
CA ASP A 106 -10.11 17.75 14.79
C ASP A 106 -11.19 16.69 14.85
N SER A 107 -12.04 16.76 15.86
CA SER A 107 -13.16 15.83 16.08
C SER A 107 -14.20 15.87 14.96
N GLN A 108 -14.36 16.98 14.24
CA GLN A 108 -15.27 17.06 13.11
C GLN A 108 -14.69 16.28 11.91
N ARG A 109 -13.39 16.44 11.65
CA ARG A 109 -12.68 15.68 10.61
C ARG A 109 -12.68 14.19 10.92
N GLN A 110 -12.47 13.78 12.17
CA GLN A 110 -12.59 12.38 12.57
C GLN A 110 -13.97 11.81 12.24
N LYS A 111 -15.05 12.55 12.53
CA LYS A 111 -16.43 12.14 12.18
C LYS A 111 -16.65 12.07 10.66
N GLN A 112 -16.10 13.00 9.90
CA GLN A 112 -16.19 12.99 8.44
C GLN A 112 -15.44 11.81 7.85
N ASN A 113 -14.21 11.53 8.33
CA ASN A 113 -13.43 10.38 7.90
C ASN A 113 -14.16 9.07 8.24
N MET A 114 -14.72 8.95 9.45
CA MET A 114 -15.51 7.79 9.84
C MET A 114 -16.71 7.58 8.90
N LYS A 115 -17.44 8.64 8.56
CA LYS A 115 -18.55 8.57 7.62
C LYS A 115 -18.08 8.10 6.24
N ARG A 116 -17.04 8.71 5.68
CA ARG A 116 -16.45 8.36 4.38
C ARG A 116 -16.03 6.88 4.34
N VAL A 117 -15.33 6.42 5.38
CA VAL A 117 -14.86 5.04 5.48
C VAL A 117 -16.03 4.05 5.58
N MET A 118 -17.07 4.37 6.33
CA MET A 118 -18.28 3.55 6.45
C MET A 118 -19.13 3.54 5.15
N GLU A 119 -19.04 4.58 4.33
CA GLU A 119 -19.66 4.62 2.99
C GLU A 119 -18.87 3.76 1.99
N LEU A 120 -17.55 3.79 2.06
CA LEU A 120 -16.67 2.99 1.21
C LEU A 120 -16.74 1.48 1.53
N PHE A 121 -16.93 1.14 2.80
CA PHE A 121 -17.02 -0.24 3.29
C PHE A 121 -18.34 -0.49 4.06
N PRO A 122 -19.47 -0.68 3.35
CA PRO A 122 -20.79 -0.85 3.99
C PRO A 122 -20.84 -1.97 5.02
N ILE A 123 -20.15 -3.07 4.77
CA ILE A 123 -20.10 -4.23 5.67
C ILE A 123 -19.51 -3.85 7.05
N LEU A 124 -18.53 -2.94 7.10
CA LEU A 124 -17.94 -2.47 8.35
C LEU A 124 -18.93 -1.59 9.12
N ARG A 125 -19.76 -0.80 8.41
CA ARG A 125 -20.83 0.00 9.01
C ARG A 125 -21.88 -0.87 9.67
N GLU A 126 -22.35 -1.91 8.98
CA GLU A 126 -23.38 -2.82 9.47
C GLU A 126 -22.92 -3.56 10.73
N ARG A 127 -21.65 -3.90 10.80
CA ARG A 127 -21.05 -4.72 11.86
C ARG A 127 -20.14 -3.95 12.81
N ARG A 128 -20.25 -2.60 12.88
CA ARG A 128 -19.30 -1.73 13.58
C ARG A 128 -18.97 -2.13 15.02
N ARG A 129 -19.92 -2.75 15.73
CA ARG A 129 -19.76 -3.22 17.12
C ARG A 129 -19.24 -4.65 17.23
N GLN A 130 -19.06 -5.35 16.10
CA GLN A 130 -18.54 -6.71 16.07
C GLN A 130 -17.04 -6.70 16.39
N THR A 131 -16.57 -7.73 17.11
CA THR A 131 -15.15 -7.94 17.38
C THR A 131 -14.42 -8.24 16.08
N ALA A 132 -13.36 -7.48 15.77
CA ALA A 132 -12.66 -7.53 14.50
C ALA A 132 -12.05 -8.91 14.17
N GLY A 133 -11.61 -9.66 15.19
CA GLY A 133 -11.07 -11.01 15.01
C GLY A 133 -12.08 -12.05 14.50
N THR A 134 -13.39 -11.75 14.53
CA THR A 134 -14.45 -12.65 14.04
C THR A 134 -14.82 -12.38 12.57
N LEU A 135 -14.20 -11.40 11.93
CA LEU A 135 -14.37 -11.08 10.52
C LEU A 135 -13.70 -12.13 9.63
N SER A 136 -14.22 -12.31 8.42
CA SER A 136 -13.54 -13.06 7.36
C SER A 136 -12.22 -12.39 6.96
N GLY A 137 -11.35 -13.11 6.27
CA GLY A 137 -10.05 -12.57 5.83
C GLY A 137 -10.17 -11.30 4.99
N GLY A 138 -11.12 -11.26 4.05
CA GLY A 138 -11.34 -10.07 3.22
C GLY A 138 -11.93 -8.90 4.01
N GLU A 139 -12.88 -9.16 4.92
CA GLU A 139 -13.42 -8.11 5.79
C GLU A 139 -12.35 -7.53 6.74
N GLN A 140 -11.41 -8.37 7.22
CA GLN A 140 -10.27 -7.90 7.99
C GLN A 140 -9.33 -7.02 7.14
N GLN A 141 -9.12 -7.37 5.87
CA GLN A 141 -8.34 -6.55 4.94
C GLN A 141 -9.00 -5.20 4.68
N MET A 142 -10.31 -5.20 4.44
CA MET A 142 -11.09 -3.96 4.32
C MET A 142 -10.98 -3.11 5.59
N LEU A 143 -11.02 -3.72 6.77
CA LEU A 143 -10.84 -3.01 8.03
C LEU A 143 -9.43 -2.41 8.17
N ALA A 144 -8.39 -3.12 7.74
CA ALA A 144 -7.02 -2.60 7.76
C ALA A 144 -6.85 -1.38 6.86
N ILE A 145 -7.39 -1.43 5.64
CA ILE A 145 -7.42 -0.29 4.71
C ILE A 145 -8.25 0.85 5.29
N ALA A 146 -9.47 0.55 5.77
CA ALA A 146 -10.37 1.50 6.39
C ALA A 146 -9.71 2.24 7.56
N ARG A 147 -8.99 1.52 8.43
CA ARG A 147 -8.22 2.10 9.53
C ARG A 147 -7.14 3.07 9.06
N ALA A 148 -6.42 2.73 7.99
CA ALA A 148 -5.41 3.62 7.41
C ALA A 148 -6.04 4.92 6.89
N LEU A 149 -7.23 4.85 6.30
CA LEU A 149 -7.96 6.00 5.77
C LEU A 149 -8.48 6.95 6.84
N MET A 150 -8.62 6.52 8.08
CA MET A 150 -9.07 7.38 9.18
C MET A 150 -8.11 8.54 9.45
N GLY A 151 -6.82 8.38 9.12
CA GLY A 151 -5.82 9.45 9.17
C GLY A 151 -5.86 10.41 7.97
N ASN A 152 -6.78 10.21 7.01
CA ASN A 152 -6.88 10.98 5.75
C ASN A 152 -5.53 11.08 5.01
N PRO A 153 -4.91 9.96 4.64
CA PRO A 153 -3.60 9.94 4.01
C PRO A 153 -3.62 10.62 2.64
N ARG A 154 -2.53 11.32 2.30
CA ARG A 154 -2.25 11.80 0.94
C ARG A 154 -1.65 10.68 0.08
N MET A 155 -0.94 9.75 0.72
CA MET A 155 -0.30 8.60 0.08
C MET A 155 -0.55 7.33 0.90
N LEU A 156 -1.02 6.30 0.23
CA LEU A 156 -1.29 4.99 0.81
C LEU A 156 -0.30 3.96 0.25
N LEU A 157 0.37 3.24 1.14
CA LEU A 157 1.25 2.14 0.81
C LEU A 157 0.52 0.83 1.15
N LEU A 158 0.27 -0.02 0.15
CA LEU A 158 -0.44 -1.28 0.31
C LEU A 158 0.51 -2.45 0.06
N ASP A 159 0.67 -3.32 1.05
CA ASP A 159 1.58 -4.46 1.00
C ASP A 159 0.78 -5.76 0.86
N GLU A 160 0.74 -6.30 -0.35
CA GLU A 160 0.06 -7.53 -0.76
C GLU A 160 -1.39 -7.63 -0.22
N PRO A 161 -2.25 -6.62 -0.49
CA PRO A 161 -3.59 -6.57 0.08
C PRO A 161 -4.51 -7.71 -0.39
N SER A 162 -4.20 -8.38 -1.49
CA SER A 162 -4.98 -9.52 -2.01
C SER A 162 -4.57 -10.87 -1.42
N MET A 163 -3.44 -10.94 -0.70
CA MET A 163 -2.87 -12.22 -0.26
C MET A 163 -3.82 -13.02 0.64
N GLY A 164 -4.06 -14.29 0.25
CA GLY A 164 -4.91 -15.21 1.01
C GLY A 164 -6.39 -14.85 1.00
N LEU A 165 -6.85 -14.07 0.03
CA LEU A 165 -8.25 -13.77 -0.20
C LEU A 165 -8.87 -14.69 -1.26
N SER A 166 -10.19 -14.86 -1.23
CA SER A 166 -10.92 -15.46 -2.34
C SER A 166 -10.97 -14.51 -3.53
N PRO A 167 -11.16 -14.99 -4.77
CA PRO A 167 -11.25 -14.13 -5.96
C PRO A 167 -12.25 -12.98 -5.81
N LEU A 168 -13.44 -13.26 -5.31
CA LEU A 168 -14.46 -12.25 -5.07
C LEU A 168 -14.02 -11.17 -4.07
N MET A 169 -13.30 -11.55 -3.01
CA MET A 169 -12.81 -10.60 -2.01
C MET A 169 -11.61 -9.78 -2.56
N THR A 170 -10.79 -10.38 -3.40
CA THR A 170 -9.71 -9.69 -4.11
C THR A 170 -10.27 -8.59 -5.00
N GLU A 171 -11.29 -8.91 -5.81
CA GLU A 171 -11.99 -7.94 -6.66
C GLU A 171 -12.53 -6.77 -5.83
N GLN A 172 -13.25 -7.05 -4.73
CA GLN A 172 -13.80 -6.01 -3.85
C GLN A 172 -12.72 -5.11 -3.23
N VAL A 173 -11.57 -5.68 -2.85
CA VAL A 173 -10.45 -4.90 -2.30
C VAL A 173 -9.84 -4.01 -3.39
N PHE A 174 -9.65 -4.52 -4.60
CA PHE A 174 -9.10 -3.73 -5.70
C PHE A 174 -10.06 -2.66 -6.20
N ASP A 175 -11.37 -2.92 -6.23
CA ASP A 175 -12.39 -1.91 -6.50
C ASP A 175 -12.34 -0.76 -5.48
N ALA A 176 -12.17 -1.09 -4.20
CA ALA A 176 -12.01 -0.09 -3.15
C ALA A 176 -10.71 0.71 -3.35
N VAL A 177 -9.58 0.07 -3.68
CA VAL A 177 -8.30 0.73 -3.96
C VAL A 177 -8.42 1.67 -5.16
N LYS A 178 -9.05 1.23 -6.24
CA LYS A 178 -9.30 2.04 -7.42
C LYS A 178 -10.20 3.25 -7.08
N SER A 179 -11.30 3.02 -6.37
CA SER A 179 -12.19 4.11 -5.93
C SER A 179 -11.48 5.16 -5.07
N LEU A 180 -10.53 4.74 -4.22
CA LEU A 180 -9.70 5.66 -3.44
C LEU A 180 -8.76 6.48 -4.32
N ASN A 181 -8.16 5.87 -5.31
CA ASN A 181 -7.30 6.56 -6.26
C ASN A 181 -8.10 7.56 -7.12
N ASP A 182 -9.28 7.17 -7.61
CA ASP A 182 -10.20 8.05 -8.35
C ASP A 182 -10.62 9.29 -7.53
N GLN A 183 -10.61 9.18 -6.20
CA GLN A 183 -10.84 10.30 -5.26
C GLN A 183 -9.57 11.13 -4.99
N GLY A 184 -8.46 10.86 -5.67
CA GLY A 184 -7.21 11.61 -5.61
C GLY A 184 -6.17 11.11 -4.60
N THR A 185 -6.39 9.96 -3.95
CA THR A 185 -5.37 9.35 -3.09
C THR A 185 -4.23 8.78 -3.94
N THR A 186 -2.98 9.16 -3.67
CA THR A 186 -1.81 8.53 -4.30
C THR A 186 -1.56 7.17 -3.69
N ILE A 187 -1.33 6.14 -4.50
CA ILE A 187 -1.20 4.76 -4.00
C ILE A 187 0.05 4.09 -4.58
N LEU A 188 0.86 3.51 -3.71
CA LEU A 188 1.87 2.51 -4.08
C LEU A 188 1.36 1.13 -3.65
N LEU A 189 0.99 0.32 -4.64
CA LEU A 189 0.48 -1.03 -4.47
C LEU A 189 1.61 -2.03 -4.70
N VAL A 190 1.95 -2.79 -3.68
CA VAL A 190 2.86 -3.93 -3.80
C VAL A 190 2.03 -5.20 -3.93
N GLU A 191 2.30 -6.00 -4.94
CA GLU A 191 1.58 -7.25 -5.19
C GLU A 191 2.48 -8.34 -5.80
N GLN A 192 2.09 -9.59 -5.55
CA GLN A 192 2.63 -10.74 -6.25
C GLN A 192 1.80 -11.06 -7.49
N ASN A 193 0.48 -10.92 -7.42
CA ASN A 193 -0.40 -11.09 -8.58
C ASN A 193 -0.24 -9.90 -9.54
N ALA A 194 0.60 -10.10 -10.55
CA ALA A 194 0.95 -9.07 -11.50
C ALA A 194 -0.24 -8.62 -12.34
N TYR A 195 -1.11 -9.57 -12.74
CA TYR A 195 -2.26 -9.26 -13.59
C TYR A 195 -3.21 -8.27 -12.91
N ASP A 196 -3.69 -8.62 -11.72
CA ASP A 196 -4.67 -7.80 -11.00
C ASP A 196 -4.07 -6.43 -10.63
N ALA A 197 -2.78 -6.38 -10.24
CA ALA A 197 -2.11 -5.12 -9.92
C ALA A 197 -1.97 -4.20 -11.13
N MET A 198 -1.59 -4.75 -12.30
CA MET A 198 -1.44 -3.98 -13.53
C MET A 198 -2.78 -3.50 -14.08
N GLU A 199 -3.87 -4.26 -13.89
CA GLU A 199 -5.21 -3.92 -14.39
C GLU A 199 -5.72 -2.60 -13.78
N ILE A 200 -5.42 -2.35 -12.50
CA ILE A 200 -5.90 -1.15 -11.81
C ILE A 200 -4.88 -0.01 -11.77
N SER A 201 -3.60 -0.26 -12.09
CA SER A 201 -2.54 0.73 -11.96
C SER A 201 -2.26 1.51 -13.26
N HIS A 202 -1.78 2.75 -13.11
CA HIS A 202 -1.36 3.60 -14.22
C HIS A 202 0.01 3.18 -14.75
N ARG A 203 0.95 2.94 -13.83
CA ARG A 203 2.33 2.49 -14.11
C ARG A 203 2.70 1.32 -13.22
N THR A 204 3.63 0.53 -13.72
CA THR A 204 4.15 -0.63 -12.99
C THR A 204 5.67 -0.65 -13.03
N TYR A 205 6.26 -0.92 -11.87
CA TYR A 205 7.65 -1.31 -11.72
C TYR A 205 7.73 -2.81 -11.48
N ILE A 206 8.66 -3.48 -12.14
CA ILE A 206 8.93 -4.91 -11.95
C ILE A 206 10.23 -5.05 -11.18
N MET A 207 10.16 -5.74 -10.05
CA MET A 207 11.30 -5.93 -9.16
C MET A 207 11.73 -7.39 -9.11
N GLU A 208 13.03 -7.62 -9.30
CA GLU A 208 13.66 -8.93 -9.20
C GLU A 208 14.95 -8.82 -8.38
N ASN A 209 15.11 -9.67 -7.37
CA ASN A 209 16.33 -9.74 -6.56
C ASN A 209 16.85 -8.37 -6.08
N GLY A 210 15.94 -7.49 -5.66
CA GLY A 210 16.29 -6.19 -5.09
C GLY A 210 16.66 -5.10 -6.09
N VAL A 211 16.40 -5.30 -7.38
CA VAL A 211 16.58 -4.30 -8.44
C VAL A 211 15.28 -4.10 -9.23
N ILE A 212 15.07 -2.90 -9.77
CA ILE A 212 14.02 -2.65 -10.76
C ILE A 212 14.54 -3.09 -12.12
N THR A 213 13.89 -4.10 -12.71
CA THR A 213 14.30 -4.65 -14.01
C THR A 213 13.54 -4.03 -15.17
N ARG A 214 12.30 -3.59 -14.94
CA ARG A 214 11.46 -2.91 -15.93
C ARG A 214 10.52 -1.91 -15.28
N GLU A 215 10.14 -0.91 -16.05
CA GLU A 215 9.11 0.05 -15.70
C GLU A 215 8.33 0.49 -16.95
N GLY A 216 7.10 0.92 -16.78
CA GLY A 216 6.29 1.43 -17.88
C GLY A 216 4.83 1.61 -17.52
N LYS A 217 4.05 2.09 -18.48
CA LYS A 217 2.59 2.12 -18.34
C LYS A 217 2.06 0.70 -18.22
N SER A 218 1.22 0.46 -17.23
CA SER A 218 0.65 -0.88 -16.96
C SER A 218 -0.04 -1.46 -18.19
N SER A 219 -0.82 -0.64 -18.92
CA SER A 219 -1.51 -1.05 -20.15
C SER A 219 -0.58 -1.45 -21.31
N GLU A 220 0.66 -0.92 -21.34
CA GLU A 220 1.67 -1.28 -22.33
C GLU A 220 2.40 -2.56 -21.91
N LEU A 221 2.79 -2.66 -20.63
CA LEU A 221 3.44 -3.85 -20.07
C LEU A 221 2.55 -5.09 -20.16
N MET A 222 1.24 -4.97 -19.92
CA MET A 222 0.28 -6.07 -20.08
C MET A 222 0.19 -6.61 -21.51
N ARG A 223 0.61 -5.85 -22.53
CA ARG A 223 0.63 -6.27 -23.93
C ARG A 223 1.97 -6.85 -24.35
N ASP A 224 3.04 -6.65 -23.59
CA ASP A 224 4.38 -7.18 -23.87
C ASP A 224 4.38 -8.70 -23.75
N PRO A 225 4.72 -9.46 -24.84
CA PRO A 225 4.74 -10.92 -24.81
C PRO A 225 5.70 -11.49 -23.75
N ALA A 226 6.83 -10.84 -23.49
CA ALA A 226 7.79 -11.30 -22.50
C ALA A 226 7.24 -11.14 -21.07
N ILE A 227 6.49 -10.06 -20.80
CA ILE A 227 5.81 -9.86 -19.53
C ILE A 227 4.66 -10.85 -19.35
N LYS A 228 3.86 -11.06 -20.40
CA LYS A 228 2.79 -12.08 -20.38
C LYS A 228 3.32 -13.45 -19.99
N GLN A 229 4.38 -13.89 -20.65
CA GLN A 229 4.97 -15.19 -20.39
C GLN A 229 5.56 -15.30 -18.98
N ALA A 230 6.22 -14.25 -18.48
CA ALA A 230 6.94 -14.29 -17.21
C ALA A 230 6.03 -14.07 -15.98
N TYR A 231 4.97 -13.26 -16.11
CA TYR A 231 4.23 -12.74 -14.95
C TYR A 231 2.71 -12.89 -15.03
N LEU A 232 2.11 -13.06 -16.24
CA LEU A 232 0.66 -13.04 -16.42
C LEU A 232 0.09 -14.44 -16.77
N GLY A 233 0.88 -15.51 -16.68
CA GLY A 233 0.45 -16.86 -17.02
C GLY A 233 0.15 -16.96 -18.52
N GLY A 234 1.19 -16.88 -19.35
CA GLY A 234 1.05 -17.03 -20.80
C GLY A 234 0.49 -18.41 -21.17
N ASP A 235 -0.53 -18.41 -22.07
CA ASP A 235 -0.97 -19.58 -22.82
C ASP A 235 0.13 -20.08 -23.77
#